data_2ab0336867b80b2d54318c3eec808f93
#
_entry.id   2ab0336867b80b2d54318c3eec808f93
#
_cell.length_a   1.000
_cell.length_b   1.000
_cell.length_c   1.000
_cell.angle_alpha   90.00
_cell.angle_beta   90.00
_cell.angle_gamma   90.00
#
_symmetry.space_group_name_H-M   'P 1'
#
loop_
_entity.id
_entity.type
_entity.pdbx_description
1 polymer ?
#
loop_
_entity_poly.entity_id
_entity_poly.type
_entity_poly.pdbx_seq_one_letter_code
_entity_poly.pdbx_strand_id
1 'polypeptide(L)'
;MNPNIRNSDYKSIRILHVVGGMDRGGIETWLMHILRHIDRDRFQMDFLVHTTKPCAYDEEVRAIGSKIIPCLGFRQPWTYAANFRRIINEYGPYDIVHSHVHHFSGYVLRLAKQLGIRTCIAHSHNDTSAVEERAAWYRRWYLTLTKRWIAHYASLGLGCSHKAVANLFGLDWHSDPRWQILYYGINLNPLRDRIDPVALRSELGIPSDAFVIGHVGRFAEQKNHLFLLEIAAEVVKHEPKMLLLLVGEGSLRPDIEQKVLQLGLIDRVIFAGVRPDVPHLMRGVMDVFLFPSLHEGLGLVLIEAQAAGLPCIFSNVVPEEADVIKPLVQRISLSQLVSEWVQAVLHQREMPSIITQSDGLAQVETSPFNIEISVKQLESIYQAQFTKEGIVV
;
A
#
# COMPACT_ATOMS: atom_id res chain seq x y z
N MET A 1 -33.86 -23.02 -25.96
CA MET A 1 -33.06 -22.46 -24.83
C MET A 1 -33.38 -20.97 -24.75
N ASN A 2 -34.02 -20.52 -23.68
CA ASN A 2 -34.61 -19.21 -23.53
C ASN A 2 -33.53 -18.19 -23.08
N PRO A 3 -33.18 -17.12 -23.83
CA PRO A 3 -32.08 -16.22 -23.53
C PRO A 3 -32.48 -15.01 -22.67
N ASN A 4 -33.47 -15.13 -21.78
CA ASN A 4 -33.95 -14.03 -20.95
C ASN A 4 -34.05 -14.39 -19.46
N ILE A 5 -32.98 -14.82 -18.87
CA ILE A 5 -32.83 -14.70 -17.41
C ILE A 5 -31.96 -13.45 -17.21
N ARG A 6 -32.61 -12.29 -17.08
CA ARG A 6 -31.97 -11.09 -16.54
C ARG A 6 -31.61 -11.41 -15.09
N ASN A 7 -30.31 -11.36 -14.81
CA ASN A 7 -29.70 -11.50 -13.48
C ASN A 7 -30.09 -10.30 -12.56
N SER A 8 -31.39 -10.13 -12.25
CA SER A 8 -31.92 -8.94 -11.56
C SER A 8 -32.34 -9.17 -10.10
N ASP A 9 -32.04 -10.32 -9.49
CA ASP A 9 -32.52 -10.62 -8.13
C ASP A 9 -31.45 -10.65 -7.04
N TYR A 10 -30.18 -10.31 -7.33
CA TYR A 10 -29.19 -10.20 -6.28
C TYR A 10 -29.12 -8.76 -5.76
N LYS A 11 -29.57 -8.54 -4.53
CA LYS A 11 -29.34 -7.28 -3.80
C LYS A 11 -27.85 -6.99 -3.74
N SER A 12 -27.42 -5.83 -4.27
CA SER A 12 -26.03 -5.41 -4.20
C SER A 12 -25.58 -5.26 -2.73
N ILE A 13 -24.38 -5.74 -2.41
CA ILE A 13 -23.78 -5.63 -1.08
C ILE A 13 -23.18 -4.23 -0.95
N ARG A 14 -23.66 -3.47 0.04
CA ARG A 14 -23.18 -2.10 0.29
C ARG A 14 -22.11 -2.08 1.37
N ILE A 15 -20.94 -1.55 1.02
CA ILE A 15 -19.74 -1.56 1.86
C ILE A 15 -19.35 -0.11 2.17
N LEU A 16 -19.19 0.19 3.46
CA LEU A 16 -18.61 1.45 3.92
C LEU A 16 -17.15 1.21 4.33
N HIS A 17 -16.22 1.72 3.52
CA HIS A 17 -14.81 1.76 3.87
C HIS A 17 -14.54 2.96 4.78
N VAL A 18 -13.83 2.73 5.91
CA VAL A 18 -13.43 3.80 6.83
C VAL A 18 -11.92 4.00 6.71
N VAL A 19 -11.52 5.17 6.22
CA VAL A 19 -10.12 5.53 5.92
C VAL A 19 -9.76 6.91 6.47
N GLY A 20 -8.48 7.26 6.53
CA GLY A 20 -8.03 8.58 6.92
C GLY A 20 -8.41 9.68 5.92
N GLY A 21 -8.26 9.41 4.64
CA GLY A 21 -8.56 10.25 3.48
C GLY A 21 -8.18 9.46 2.23
N MET A 22 -8.64 9.88 1.05
CA MET A 22 -8.35 9.21 -0.23
C MET A 22 -7.20 9.90 -0.97
N ASP A 23 -6.05 10.05 -0.29
CA ASP A 23 -4.85 10.61 -0.88
C ASP A 23 -3.93 9.53 -1.48
N ARG A 24 -2.81 9.89 -2.11
CA ARG A 24 -1.86 8.92 -2.67
C ARG A 24 -1.03 8.27 -1.56
N GLY A 25 -1.44 7.08 -1.14
CA GLY A 25 -0.78 6.22 -0.18
C GLY A 25 -0.98 4.76 -0.56
N GLY A 26 -0.26 3.83 0.07
CA GLY A 26 -0.35 2.40 -0.27
C GLY A 26 -1.75 1.82 -0.10
N ILE A 27 -2.44 2.20 0.98
CA ILE A 27 -3.80 1.75 1.30
C ILE A 27 -4.80 2.30 0.29
N GLU A 28 -4.77 3.60 0.08
CA GLU A 28 -5.71 4.32 -0.78
C GLU A 28 -5.51 3.93 -2.25
N THR A 29 -4.27 3.76 -2.69
CA THR A 29 -3.96 3.25 -4.03
C THR A 29 -4.50 1.83 -4.23
N TRP A 30 -4.32 0.94 -3.25
CA TRP A 30 -4.90 -0.40 -3.29
C TRP A 30 -6.43 -0.35 -3.32
N LEU A 31 -7.07 0.47 -2.49
CA LEU A 31 -8.53 0.65 -2.50
C LEU A 31 -9.04 1.18 -3.85
N MET A 32 -8.29 2.08 -4.50
CA MET A 32 -8.61 2.52 -5.86
C MET A 32 -8.47 1.40 -6.89
N HIS A 33 -7.43 0.56 -6.76
CA HIS A 33 -7.33 -0.63 -7.62
C HIS A 33 -8.51 -1.57 -7.42
N ILE A 34 -8.93 -1.84 -6.17
CA ILE A 34 -10.14 -2.62 -5.89
C ILE A 34 -11.36 -1.95 -6.53
N LEU A 35 -11.59 -0.66 -6.29
CA LEU A 35 -12.76 0.08 -6.80
C LEU A 35 -12.88 0.06 -8.33
N ARG A 36 -11.74 0.08 -9.04
CA ARG A 36 -11.69 0.03 -10.51
C ARG A 36 -11.99 -1.36 -11.08
N HIS A 37 -11.74 -2.42 -10.32
CA HIS A 37 -11.79 -3.81 -10.83
C HIS A 37 -12.90 -4.67 -10.21
N ILE A 38 -13.47 -4.26 -9.07
CA ILE A 38 -14.56 -5.01 -8.41
C ILE A 38 -15.85 -4.99 -9.24
N ASP A 39 -16.63 -6.06 -9.18
CA ASP A 39 -17.97 -6.11 -9.77
C ASP A 39 -18.92 -5.14 -9.06
N ARG A 40 -19.09 -3.94 -9.62
CA ARG A 40 -19.87 -2.85 -9.03
C ARG A 40 -21.39 -3.07 -9.07
N ASP A 41 -21.87 -3.99 -9.86
CA ASP A 41 -23.28 -4.39 -9.85
C ASP A 41 -23.60 -5.20 -8.59
N ARG A 42 -22.61 -5.95 -8.10
CA ARG A 42 -22.71 -6.78 -6.89
C ARG A 42 -22.21 -6.08 -5.63
N PHE A 43 -21.19 -5.22 -5.73
CA PHE A 43 -20.51 -4.60 -4.59
C PHE A 43 -20.44 -3.08 -4.75
N GLN A 44 -21.15 -2.35 -3.90
CA GLN A 44 -21.13 -0.89 -3.89
C GLN A 44 -20.28 -0.39 -2.73
N MET A 45 -19.24 0.38 -3.03
CA MET A 45 -18.28 0.89 -2.07
C MET A 45 -18.46 2.39 -1.87
N ASP A 46 -18.64 2.83 -0.62
CA ASP A 46 -18.57 4.23 -0.21
C ASP A 46 -17.42 4.42 0.77
N PHE A 47 -16.87 5.64 0.89
CA PHE A 47 -15.70 5.96 1.71
C PHE A 47 -16.04 6.99 2.78
N LEU A 48 -15.96 6.59 4.03
CA LEU A 48 -16.00 7.48 5.18
C LEU A 48 -14.57 7.94 5.48
N VAL A 49 -14.33 9.25 5.41
CA VAL A 49 -13.00 9.85 5.55
C VAL A 49 -12.90 10.75 6.78
N HIS A 50 -11.72 10.84 7.40
CA HIS A 50 -11.48 11.64 8.61
C HIS A 50 -10.99 13.07 8.30
N THR A 51 -11.18 13.54 7.09
CA THR A 51 -10.76 14.86 6.62
C THR A 51 -11.81 15.49 5.73
N THR A 52 -11.80 16.83 5.67
CA THR A 52 -12.54 17.62 4.66
C THR A 52 -11.60 18.23 3.62
N LYS A 53 -10.29 18.02 3.77
CA LYS A 53 -9.32 18.48 2.76
C LYS A 53 -9.49 17.65 1.51
N PRO A 54 -9.49 18.28 0.31
CA PRO A 54 -9.48 17.53 -0.94
C PRO A 54 -8.27 16.57 -0.99
N CYS A 55 -8.54 15.34 -1.39
CA CYS A 55 -7.54 14.30 -1.57
C CYS A 55 -7.43 13.90 -3.05
N ALA A 56 -6.28 13.34 -3.44
CA ALA A 56 -5.94 13.09 -4.83
C ALA A 56 -6.92 12.18 -5.59
N TYR A 57 -7.58 11.25 -4.89
CA TYR A 57 -8.54 10.31 -5.50
C TYR A 57 -10.01 10.72 -5.36
N ASP A 58 -10.33 11.82 -4.68
CA ASP A 58 -11.71 12.21 -4.37
C ASP A 58 -12.58 12.38 -5.63
N GLU A 59 -12.04 13.03 -6.66
CA GLU A 59 -12.78 13.28 -7.91
C GLU A 59 -13.03 11.97 -8.67
N GLU A 60 -12.03 11.09 -8.74
CA GLU A 60 -12.16 9.81 -9.41
C GLU A 60 -13.16 8.89 -8.69
N VAL A 61 -13.11 8.83 -7.34
CA VAL A 61 -14.09 8.07 -6.54
C VAL A 61 -15.51 8.51 -6.84
N ARG A 62 -15.76 9.84 -6.91
CA ARG A 62 -17.08 10.39 -7.24
C ARG A 62 -17.48 10.12 -8.68
N ALA A 63 -16.53 10.20 -9.63
CA ALA A 63 -16.78 9.92 -11.05
C ALA A 63 -17.18 8.45 -11.30
N ILE A 64 -16.66 7.52 -10.48
CA ILE A 64 -17.03 6.10 -10.50
C ILE A 64 -18.43 5.87 -9.89
N GLY A 65 -19.02 6.86 -9.19
CA GLY A 65 -20.32 6.77 -8.54
C GLY A 65 -20.29 6.43 -7.05
N SER A 66 -19.12 6.33 -6.45
CA SER A 66 -18.92 6.14 -5.01
C SER A 66 -18.94 7.46 -4.25
N LYS A 67 -19.25 7.41 -2.94
CA LYS A 67 -19.34 8.61 -2.11
C LYS A 67 -18.09 8.78 -1.26
N ILE A 68 -17.65 10.02 -1.10
CA ILE A 68 -16.69 10.47 -0.09
C ILE A 68 -17.46 11.19 1.00
N ILE A 69 -17.48 10.63 2.20
CA ILE A 69 -18.33 11.09 3.31
C ILE A 69 -17.46 11.51 4.50
N PRO A 70 -17.26 12.80 4.78
CA PRO A 70 -16.45 13.24 5.90
C PRO A 70 -17.09 12.91 7.27
N CYS A 71 -16.33 12.25 8.13
CA CYS A 71 -16.66 11.98 9.53
C CYS A 71 -15.58 12.57 10.43
N LEU A 72 -15.79 13.77 10.91
CA LEU A 72 -14.83 14.48 11.75
C LEU A 72 -14.97 14.11 13.22
N GLY A 73 -13.98 14.54 14.03
CA GLY A 73 -14.01 14.36 15.47
C GLY A 73 -13.33 13.08 15.96
N PHE A 74 -12.48 12.45 15.18
CA PHE A 74 -11.80 11.19 15.58
C PHE A 74 -10.98 11.30 16.89
N ARG A 75 -10.59 12.53 17.31
CA ARG A 75 -9.94 12.81 18.59
C ARG A 75 -10.95 13.04 19.74
N GLN A 76 -12.24 13.14 19.42
CA GLN A 76 -13.33 13.39 20.36
C GLN A 76 -14.38 12.27 20.23
N PRO A 77 -14.30 11.20 21.05
CA PRO A 77 -15.09 9.99 20.86
C PRO A 77 -16.60 10.23 20.75
N TRP A 78 -17.14 11.13 21.55
CA TRP A 78 -18.58 11.43 21.54
C TRP A 78 -19.03 12.13 20.25
N THR A 79 -18.25 13.11 19.78
CA THR A 79 -18.50 13.83 18.53
C THR A 79 -18.40 12.86 17.34
N TYR A 80 -17.37 12.00 17.33
CA TYR A 80 -17.22 10.98 16.30
C TYR A 80 -18.42 10.02 16.28
N ALA A 81 -18.86 9.51 17.44
CA ALA A 81 -20.00 8.61 17.54
C ALA A 81 -21.30 9.24 17.01
N ALA A 82 -21.55 10.53 17.36
CA ALA A 82 -22.72 11.25 16.85
C ALA A 82 -22.66 11.43 15.32
N ASN A 83 -21.50 11.82 14.77
CA ASN A 83 -21.30 11.97 13.34
C ASN A 83 -21.41 10.63 12.61
N PHE A 84 -20.80 9.56 13.13
CA PHE A 84 -20.87 8.22 12.55
C PHE A 84 -22.32 7.72 12.49
N ARG A 85 -23.08 7.87 13.59
CA ARG A 85 -24.51 7.50 13.63
C ARG A 85 -25.33 8.28 12.59
N ARG A 86 -25.12 9.60 12.50
CA ARG A 86 -25.78 10.44 11.48
C ARG A 86 -25.49 9.94 10.08
N ILE A 87 -24.23 9.63 9.77
CA ILE A 87 -23.79 9.14 8.45
C ILE A 87 -24.46 7.80 8.12
N ILE A 88 -24.48 6.85 9.05
CA ILE A 88 -25.13 5.54 8.81
C ILE A 88 -26.65 5.73 8.56
N ASN A 89 -27.30 6.63 9.27
CA ASN A 89 -28.74 6.89 9.06
C ASN A 89 -29.04 7.62 7.74
N GLU A 90 -28.15 8.52 7.32
CA GLU A 90 -28.35 9.36 6.13
C GLU A 90 -27.98 8.62 4.83
N TYR A 91 -26.88 7.87 4.84
CA TYR A 91 -26.29 7.23 3.65
C TYR A 91 -26.52 5.72 3.58
N GLY A 92 -26.88 5.10 4.70
CA GLY A 92 -27.14 3.66 4.80
C GLY A 92 -28.46 3.21 4.11
N PRO A 93 -28.87 1.96 4.29
CA PRO A 93 -28.14 0.94 5.09
C PRO A 93 -26.87 0.44 4.43
N TYR A 94 -25.89 0.06 5.27
CA TYR A 94 -24.68 -0.65 4.85
C TYR A 94 -24.70 -2.08 5.37
N ASP A 95 -24.31 -3.03 4.55
CA ASP A 95 -24.21 -4.45 4.92
C ASP A 95 -22.89 -4.72 5.62
N ILE A 96 -21.82 -4.04 5.18
CA ILE A 96 -20.45 -4.23 5.67
C ILE A 96 -19.84 -2.87 6.04
N VAL A 97 -19.17 -2.81 7.20
CA VAL A 97 -18.18 -1.76 7.54
C VAL A 97 -16.80 -2.37 7.50
N HIS A 98 -15.95 -1.89 6.59
CA HIS A 98 -14.57 -2.31 6.41
C HIS A 98 -13.63 -1.18 6.84
N SER A 99 -13.00 -1.33 7.99
CA SER A 99 -12.20 -0.28 8.64
C SER A 99 -10.71 -0.47 8.42
N HIS A 100 -10.05 0.59 7.91
CA HIS A 100 -8.63 0.64 7.56
C HIS A 100 -7.82 1.54 8.50
N VAL A 101 -8.40 2.00 9.60
CA VAL A 101 -7.81 2.99 10.51
C VAL A 101 -7.09 2.35 11.70
N HIS A 102 -6.45 1.22 11.46
CA HIS A 102 -5.58 0.49 12.39
C HIS A 102 -6.29 0.29 13.77
N HIS A 103 -5.65 0.67 14.89
CA HIS A 103 -6.22 0.51 16.24
C HIS A 103 -7.56 1.24 16.43
N PHE A 104 -7.77 2.39 15.78
CA PHE A 104 -9.04 3.10 15.86
C PHE A 104 -10.21 2.29 15.27
N SER A 105 -9.92 1.28 14.46
CA SER A 105 -10.91 0.32 13.96
C SER A 105 -11.73 -0.31 15.09
N GLY A 106 -11.13 -0.56 16.27
CA GLY A 106 -11.87 -1.10 17.42
C GLY A 106 -13.05 -0.23 17.83
N TYR A 107 -12.87 1.09 17.83
CA TYR A 107 -13.95 2.02 18.12
C TYR A 107 -14.99 2.11 17.01
N VAL A 108 -14.54 2.17 15.76
CA VAL A 108 -15.40 2.18 14.56
C VAL A 108 -16.32 0.95 14.55
N LEU A 109 -15.75 -0.25 14.70
CA LEU A 109 -16.50 -1.50 14.65
C LEU A 109 -17.49 -1.64 15.83
N ARG A 110 -17.11 -1.15 17.01
CA ARG A 110 -18.04 -1.05 18.14
C ARG A 110 -19.26 -0.21 17.79
N LEU A 111 -19.07 0.97 17.21
CA LEU A 111 -20.16 1.85 16.79
C LEU A 111 -21.01 1.19 15.69
N ALA A 112 -20.38 0.56 14.72
CA ALA A 112 -21.06 -0.15 13.63
C ALA A 112 -21.98 -1.27 14.16
N LYS A 113 -21.49 -2.09 15.08
CA LYS A 113 -22.29 -3.15 15.74
C LYS A 113 -23.46 -2.56 16.54
N GLN A 114 -23.26 -1.46 17.26
CA GLN A 114 -24.34 -0.77 18.00
C GLN A 114 -25.44 -0.23 17.09
N LEU A 115 -25.12 0.05 15.82
CA LEU A 115 -26.07 0.52 14.81
C LEU A 115 -26.65 -0.62 13.96
N GLY A 116 -26.42 -1.89 14.36
CA GLY A 116 -27.00 -3.06 13.72
C GLY A 116 -26.27 -3.56 12.47
N ILE A 117 -25.08 -3.02 12.15
CA ILE A 117 -24.29 -3.51 11.01
C ILE A 117 -23.73 -4.88 11.38
N ARG A 118 -24.09 -5.88 10.59
CA ARG A 118 -23.79 -7.28 10.89
C ARG A 118 -22.35 -7.63 10.63
N THR A 119 -21.82 -7.25 9.48
CA THR A 119 -20.43 -7.55 9.09
C THR A 119 -19.50 -6.38 9.37
N CYS A 120 -18.53 -6.61 10.23
CA CYS A 120 -17.53 -5.62 10.64
C CYS A 120 -16.14 -6.19 10.40
N ILE A 121 -15.37 -5.54 9.51
CA ILE A 121 -14.03 -5.99 9.11
C ILE A 121 -12.99 -4.99 9.60
N ALA A 122 -11.98 -5.48 10.34
CA ALA A 122 -10.78 -4.71 10.65
C ALA A 122 -9.67 -5.09 9.68
N HIS A 123 -8.97 -4.09 9.09
CA HIS A 123 -7.88 -4.36 8.16
C HIS A 123 -6.58 -3.71 8.65
N SER A 124 -5.54 -4.53 8.80
CA SER A 124 -4.19 -4.12 9.18
C SER A 124 -3.33 -3.91 7.93
N HIS A 125 -2.69 -2.73 7.85
CA HIS A 125 -1.92 -2.33 6.68
C HIS A 125 -0.43 -2.14 6.96
N ASN A 126 -0.05 -2.09 8.25
CA ASN A 126 1.32 -1.84 8.69
C ASN A 126 1.66 -2.67 9.93
N ASP A 127 2.95 -2.92 10.11
CA ASP A 127 3.51 -3.33 11.39
C ASP A 127 3.99 -2.07 12.14
N THR A 128 3.34 -1.74 13.24
CA THR A 128 3.68 -0.61 14.11
C THR A 128 4.29 -1.06 15.44
N SER A 129 4.67 -2.32 15.59
CA SER A 129 5.16 -2.92 16.84
C SER A 129 6.32 -2.14 17.46
N ALA A 130 7.31 -1.75 16.66
CA ALA A 130 8.46 -0.99 17.14
C ALA A 130 8.09 0.40 17.72
N VAL A 131 7.04 1.03 17.18
CA VAL A 131 6.52 2.32 17.69
C VAL A 131 5.66 2.09 18.94
N GLU A 132 4.90 0.99 18.98
CA GLU A 132 4.06 0.61 20.12
C GLU A 132 4.88 0.27 21.36
N GLU A 133 6.00 -0.43 21.19
CA GLU A 133 6.94 -0.79 22.29
C GLU A 133 7.49 0.45 23.01
N ARG A 134 7.74 1.53 22.28
CA ARG A 134 8.25 2.81 22.82
C ARG A 134 7.13 3.73 23.32
N ALA A 135 5.88 3.31 23.21
CA ALA A 135 4.75 4.15 23.57
C ALA A 135 4.62 4.33 25.10
N ALA A 136 4.21 5.54 25.52
CA ALA A 136 3.90 5.86 26.91
C ALA A 136 2.76 4.96 27.44
N TRP A 137 2.73 4.75 28.78
CA TRP A 137 1.80 3.81 29.43
C TRP A 137 0.33 4.03 29.06
N TYR A 138 -0.15 5.30 29.00
CA TYR A 138 -1.54 5.63 28.62
C TYR A 138 -1.86 5.22 27.18
N ARG A 139 -0.88 5.37 26.27
CA ARG A 139 -1.01 4.90 24.88
C ARG A 139 -1.06 3.38 24.81
N ARG A 140 -0.24 2.68 25.58
CA ARG A 140 -0.26 1.19 25.66
C ARG A 140 -1.61 0.70 26.16
N TRP A 141 -2.19 1.36 27.18
CA TRP A 141 -3.55 1.05 27.66
C TRP A 141 -4.61 1.24 26.57
N TYR A 142 -4.55 2.37 25.84
CA TYR A 142 -5.43 2.62 24.69
C TYR A 142 -5.29 1.53 23.61
N LEU A 143 -4.07 1.14 23.25
CA LEU A 143 -3.80 0.08 22.26
C LEU A 143 -4.39 -1.26 22.72
N THR A 144 -4.21 -1.62 24.00
CA THR A 144 -4.79 -2.85 24.57
C THR A 144 -6.31 -2.83 24.51
N LEU A 145 -6.94 -1.72 24.87
CA LEU A 145 -8.39 -1.59 24.82
C LEU A 145 -8.93 -1.72 23.40
N THR A 146 -8.31 -1.03 22.46
CA THR A 146 -8.75 -1.04 21.05
C THR A 146 -8.53 -2.41 20.40
N LYS A 147 -7.43 -3.11 20.67
CA LYS A 147 -7.22 -4.51 20.25
C LYS A 147 -8.30 -5.45 20.82
N ARG A 148 -8.68 -5.28 22.10
CA ARG A 148 -9.80 -6.02 22.70
C ARG A 148 -11.13 -5.73 22.00
N TRP A 149 -11.39 -4.48 21.65
CA TRP A 149 -12.59 -4.12 20.89
C TRP A 149 -12.58 -4.73 19.48
N ILE A 150 -11.45 -4.73 18.79
CA ILE A 150 -11.31 -5.41 17.49
C ILE A 150 -11.66 -6.91 17.67
N ALA A 151 -11.02 -7.59 18.61
CA ALA A 151 -11.25 -9.01 18.86
C ALA A 151 -12.72 -9.35 19.20
N HIS A 152 -13.44 -8.39 19.85
CA HIS A 152 -14.83 -8.60 20.24
C HIS A 152 -15.83 -8.22 19.13
N TYR A 153 -15.59 -7.13 18.39
CA TYR A 153 -16.57 -6.59 17.45
C TYR A 153 -16.31 -6.96 15.99
N ALA A 154 -15.10 -7.38 15.63
CA ALA A 154 -14.81 -7.79 14.27
C ALA A 154 -15.42 -9.16 13.95
N SER A 155 -16.18 -9.23 12.86
CA SER A 155 -16.62 -10.47 12.23
C SER A 155 -15.45 -11.15 11.50
N LEU A 156 -14.53 -10.34 10.98
CA LEU A 156 -13.34 -10.74 10.25
C LEU A 156 -12.21 -9.72 10.45
N GLY A 157 -10.98 -10.19 10.46
CA GLY A 157 -9.78 -9.36 10.41
C GLY A 157 -8.91 -9.74 9.23
N LEU A 158 -8.48 -8.74 8.49
CA LEU A 158 -7.61 -8.88 7.33
C LEU A 158 -6.27 -8.18 7.58
N GLY A 159 -5.23 -8.66 6.95
CA GLY A 159 -3.95 -7.94 6.92
C GLY A 159 -3.16 -8.25 5.66
N CYS A 160 -2.35 -7.27 5.24
CA CYS A 160 -1.60 -7.35 3.99
C CYS A 160 -0.35 -8.24 4.06
N SER A 161 0.07 -8.63 5.27
CA SER A 161 1.21 -9.52 5.53
C SER A 161 1.07 -10.20 6.87
N HIS A 162 1.85 -11.26 7.14
CA HIS A 162 1.89 -11.93 8.44
C HIS A 162 2.23 -10.97 9.59
N LYS A 163 3.20 -10.06 9.38
CA LYS A 163 3.57 -9.05 10.38
C LYS A 163 2.40 -8.08 10.67
N ALA A 164 1.71 -7.63 9.63
CA ALA A 164 0.57 -6.73 9.79
C ALA A 164 -0.59 -7.38 10.53
N VAL A 165 -0.89 -8.66 10.26
CA VAL A 165 -1.91 -9.43 10.97
C VAL A 165 -1.51 -9.62 12.43
N ALA A 166 -0.29 -10.09 12.69
CA ALA A 166 0.22 -10.32 14.04
C ALA A 166 0.24 -9.04 14.89
N ASN A 167 0.58 -7.90 14.30
CA ASN A 167 0.59 -6.62 15.01
C ASN A 167 -0.79 -6.20 15.52
N LEU A 168 -1.83 -6.33 14.70
CA LEU A 168 -3.17 -5.86 15.07
C LEU A 168 -3.98 -6.91 15.86
N PHE A 169 -3.87 -8.20 15.50
CA PHE A 169 -4.70 -9.27 16.03
C PHE A 169 -4.01 -10.16 17.07
N GLY A 170 -2.68 -10.04 17.21
CA GLY A 170 -1.86 -10.79 18.16
C GLY A 170 -1.02 -11.89 17.49
N LEU A 171 0.03 -12.33 18.20
CA LEU A 171 0.99 -13.31 17.66
C LEU A 171 0.32 -14.67 17.35
N ASP A 172 -0.70 -15.03 18.13
CA ASP A 172 -1.44 -16.29 17.97
C ASP A 172 -2.62 -16.18 16.98
N TRP A 173 -2.57 -15.23 16.08
CA TRP A 173 -3.67 -14.96 15.14
C TRP A 173 -4.11 -16.19 14.32
N HIS A 174 -3.20 -17.12 14.05
CA HIS A 174 -3.51 -18.37 13.34
C HIS A 174 -4.53 -19.27 14.07
N SER A 175 -4.68 -19.10 15.39
CA SER A 175 -5.61 -19.89 16.19
C SER A 175 -7.07 -19.45 16.02
N ASP A 176 -7.33 -18.28 15.49
CA ASP A 176 -8.67 -17.74 15.24
C ASP A 176 -8.93 -17.64 13.72
N PRO A 177 -9.86 -18.45 13.17
CA PRO A 177 -10.12 -18.47 11.73
C PRO A 177 -10.71 -17.17 11.17
N ARG A 178 -11.06 -16.23 12.03
CA ARG A 178 -11.48 -14.89 11.59
C ARG A 178 -10.34 -14.05 11.06
N TRP A 179 -9.09 -14.33 11.45
CA TRP A 179 -7.92 -13.55 11.06
C TRP A 179 -7.28 -14.15 9.82
N GLN A 180 -7.19 -13.37 8.75
CA GLN A 180 -6.75 -13.87 7.45
C GLN A 180 -5.80 -12.88 6.78
N ILE A 181 -4.97 -13.39 5.91
CA ILE A 181 -4.14 -12.58 5.03
C ILE A 181 -4.92 -12.31 3.74
N LEU A 182 -4.96 -11.02 3.34
CA LEU A 182 -5.39 -10.58 2.04
C LEU A 182 -4.26 -9.78 1.42
N TYR A 183 -3.56 -10.38 0.46
CA TYR A 183 -2.49 -9.69 -0.25
C TYR A 183 -3.05 -8.61 -1.17
N TYR A 184 -2.32 -7.52 -1.28
CA TYR A 184 -2.72 -6.41 -2.14
C TYR A 184 -2.29 -6.66 -3.57
N GLY A 185 -3.26 -6.68 -4.46
CA GLY A 185 -3.00 -6.74 -5.89
C GLY A 185 -2.53 -5.40 -6.44
N ILE A 186 -1.58 -5.46 -7.37
CA ILE A 186 -1.13 -4.34 -8.19
C ILE A 186 -1.68 -4.46 -9.61
N ASN A 187 -1.91 -3.31 -10.24
CA ASN A 187 -2.33 -3.29 -11.64
C ASN A 187 -1.11 -3.49 -12.55
N LEU A 188 -1.04 -4.64 -13.20
CA LEU A 188 0.07 -5.02 -14.08
C LEU A 188 -0.08 -4.49 -15.52
N ASN A 189 -1.23 -3.91 -15.89
CA ASN A 189 -1.47 -3.44 -17.26
C ASN A 189 -0.44 -2.41 -17.75
N PRO A 190 -0.04 -1.38 -16.95
CA PRO A 190 0.97 -0.42 -17.40
C PRO A 190 2.34 -1.06 -17.68
N LEU A 191 2.63 -2.23 -17.08
CA LEU A 191 3.86 -2.96 -17.35
C LEU A 191 3.85 -3.69 -18.71
N ARG A 192 2.72 -3.76 -19.40
CA ARG A 192 2.61 -4.33 -20.78
C ARG A 192 2.72 -3.28 -21.86
N ASP A 193 2.63 -2.00 -21.50
CA ASP A 193 2.67 -0.91 -22.46
C ASP A 193 3.99 -0.90 -23.24
N ARG A 194 3.92 -0.48 -24.50
CA ARG A 194 5.14 -0.17 -25.25
C ARG A 194 5.71 1.16 -24.73
N ILE A 195 6.97 1.14 -24.37
CA ILE A 195 7.69 2.31 -23.91
C ILE A 195 8.89 2.59 -24.82
N ASP A 196 9.28 3.86 -24.87
CA ASP A 196 10.56 4.30 -25.44
C ASP A 196 11.50 4.72 -24.31
N PRO A 197 12.45 3.87 -23.88
CA PRO A 197 13.39 4.22 -22.82
C PRO A 197 14.24 5.45 -23.11
N VAL A 198 14.56 5.69 -24.39
CA VAL A 198 15.38 6.85 -24.79
C VAL A 198 14.59 8.14 -24.60
N ALA A 199 13.33 8.15 -25.03
CA ALA A 199 12.46 9.31 -24.83
C ALA A 199 12.21 9.59 -23.34
N LEU A 200 11.95 8.55 -22.52
CA LEU A 200 11.76 8.71 -21.06
C LEU A 200 13.01 9.25 -20.35
N ARG A 201 14.18 8.71 -20.67
CA ARG A 201 15.46 9.22 -20.12
C ARG A 201 15.71 10.67 -20.56
N SER A 202 15.46 11.00 -21.83
CA SER A 202 15.61 12.35 -22.36
C SER A 202 14.68 13.36 -21.67
N GLU A 203 13.41 12.99 -21.42
CA GLU A 203 12.44 13.82 -20.68
C GLU A 203 12.96 14.22 -19.29
N LEU A 204 13.66 13.29 -18.62
CA LEU A 204 14.21 13.50 -17.29
C LEU A 204 15.63 14.07 -17.29
N GLY A 205 16.22 14.39 -18.46
CA GLY A 205 17.59 14.85 -18.60
C GLY A 205 18.64 13.78 -18.24
N ILE A 206 18.31 12.50 -18.37
CA ILE A 206 19.18 11.37 -18.02
C ILE A 206 19.97 10.93 -19.24
N PRO A 207 21.32 10.97 -19.22
CA PRO A 207 22.15 10.44 -20.28
C PRO A 207 21.88 8.94 -20.56
N SER A 208 22.02 8.52 -21.82
CA SER A 208 21.76 7.13 -22.22
C SER A 208 22.69 6.09 -21.57
N ASP A 209 23.88 6.52 -21.14
CA ASP A 209 24.91 5.70 -20.49
C ASP A 209 24.95 5.87 -18.96
N ALA A 210 24.00 6.62 -18.39
CA ALA A 210 23.88 6.77 -16.94
C ALA A 210 23.42 5.46 -16.28
N PHE A 211 23.97 5.17 -15.10
CA PHE A 211 23.49 4.12 -14.20
C PHE A 211 22.50 4.73 -13.21
N VAL A 212 21.24 4.33 -13.28
CA VAL A 212 20.14 4.96 -12.54
C VAL A 212 19.69 4.09 -11.37
N ILE A 213 19.93 4.59 -10.15
CA ILE A 213 19.34 4.05 -8.94
C ILE A 213 17.95 4.68 -8.79
N GLY A 214 16.89 3.86 -8.79
CA GLY A 214 15.52 4.31 -8.60
C GLY A 214 15.04 4.16 -7.18
N HIS A 215 14.26 5.13 -6.70
CA HIS A 215 13.48 5.03 -5.47
C HIS A 215 12.10 5.64 -5.68
N VAL A 216 11.07 4.94 -5.25
CA VAL A 216 9.68 5.41 -5.34
C VAL A 216 9.04 5.35 -3.96
N GLY A 217 8.55 6.48 -3.48
CA GLY A 217 7.89 6.53 -2.19
C GLY A 217 7.62 7.95 -1.70
N ARG A 218 6.71 8.05 -0.73
CA ARG A 218 6.43 9.32 -0.07
C ARG A 218 7.67 9.81 0.70
N PHE A 219 8.00 11.08 0.61
CA PHE A 219 9.12 11.69 1.35
C PHE A 219 8.76 11.84 2.83
N ALA A 220 8.89 10.73 3.54
CA ALA A 220 8.58 10.55 4.95
C ALA A 220 9.69 9.73 5.64
N GLU A 221 9.79 9.83 6.95
CA GLU A 221 10.80 9.13 7.77
C GLU A 221 10.84 7.63 7.47
N GLN A 222 9.67 7.01 7.30
CA GLN A 222 9.52 5.59 6.97
C GLN A 222 10.42 5.14 5.80
N LYS A 223 10.56 5.97 4.76
CA LYS A 223 11.29 5.62 3.53
C LYS A 223 12.80 5.86 3.61
N ASN A 224 13.27 6.49 4.69
CA ASN A 224 14.69 6.62 5.04
C ASN A 224 15.57 7.24 3.94
N HIS A 225 15.07 8.33 3.34
CA HIS A 225 15.77 9.01 2.24
C HIS A 225 17.16 9.52 2.62
N LEU A 226 17.39 9.89 3.89
CA LEU A 226 18.69 10.37 4.33
C LEU A 226 19.76 9.29 4.19
N PHE A 227 19.45 8.05 4.59
CA PHE A 227 20.32 6.90 4.42
C PHE A 227 20.51 6.51 2.95
N LEU A 228 19.44 6.61 2.16
CA LEU A 228 19.50 6.43 0.70
C LEU A 228 20.50 7.39 0.05
N LEU A 229 20.53 8.66 0.47
CA LEU A 229 21.49 9.65 -0.01
C LEU A 229 22.93 9.37 0.44
N GLU A 230 23.13 8.82 1.63
CA GLU A 230 24.46 8.38 2.10
C GLU A 230 24.99 7.23 1.23
N ILE A 231 24.14 6.26 0.87
CA ILE A 231 24.52 5.20 -0.06
C ILE A 231 24.87 5.80 -1.43
N ALA A 232 24.04 6.70 -1.98
CA ALA A 232 24.29 7.34 -3.26
C ALA A 232 25.60 8.14 -3.28
N ALA A 233 25.93 8.85 -2.20
CA ALA A 233 27.16 9.61 -2.06
C ALA A 233 28.43 8.74 -2.10
N GLU A 234 28.31 7.51 -1.62
CA GLU A 234 29.42 6.56 -1.71
C GLU A 234 29.45 5.87 -3.09
N VAL A 235 28.30 5.50 -3.67
CA VAL A 235 28.24 4.87 -4.99
C VAL A 235 28.83 5.77 -6.07
N VAL A 236 28.57 7.07 -6.06
CA VAL A 236 29.09 8.03 -7.07
C VAL A 236 30.61 8.08 -7.13
N LYS A 237 31.32 7.74 -6.04
CA LYS A 237 32.78 7.68 -6.01
C LYS A 237 33.35 6.52 -6.85
N HIS A 238 32.57 5.46 -7.04
CA HIS A 238 32.94 4.26 -7.77
C HIS A 238 32.28 4.19 -9.15
N GLU A 239 31.07 4.74 -9.30
CA GLU A 239 30.34 4.86 -10.56
C GLU A 239 30.01 6.34 -10.86
N PRO A 240 30.93 7.06 -11.53
CA PRO A 240 30.76 8.49 -11.82
C PRO A 240 29.54 8.84 -12.69
N LYS A 241 28.97 7.86 -13.39
CA LYS A 241 27.77 8.05 -14.22
C LYS A 241 26.48 7.72 -13.45
N MET A 242 26.57 7.45 -12.15
CA MET A 242 25.40 7.18 -11.31
C MET A 242 24.52 8.43 -11.20
N LEU A 243 23.20 8.21 -11.35
CA LEU A 243 22.14 9.15 -11.01
C LEU A 243 21.16 8.48 -10.05
N LEU A 244 20.64 9.26 -9.10
CA LEU A 244 19.58 8.82 -8.19
C LEU A 244 18.27 9.47 -8.62
N LEU A 245 17.30 8.65 -9.02
CA LEU A 245 15.95 9.09 -9.38
C LEU A 245 14.99 8.90 -8.20
N LEU A 246 14.52 10.01 -7.63
CA LEU A 246 13.54 10.04 -6.54
C LEU A 246 12.15 10.37 -7.08
N VAL A 247 11.22 9.40 -6.99
CA VAL A 247 9.84 9.57 -7.43
C VAL A 247 8.92 9.63 -6.22
N GLY A 248 8.23 10.73 -6.05
CA GLY A 248 7.32 10.99 -4.95
C GLY A 248 7.43 12.40 -4.41
N GLU A 249 6.64 12.68 -3.39
CA GLU A 249 6.61 13.94 -2.65
C GLU A 249 6.36 13.67 -1.16
N GLY A 250 6.54 14.68 -0.31
CA GLY A 250 6.23 14.57 1.11
C GLY A 250 6.86 15.67 1.96
N SER A 251 6.53 15.65 3.25
CA SER A 251 6.94 16.69 4.20
C SER A 251 8.45 16.81 4.41
N LEU A 252 9.22 15.75 4.13
CA LEU A 252 10.68 15.77 4.27
C LEU A 252 11.42 16.25 3.01
N ARG A 253 10.71 16.73 1.97
CA ARG A 253 11.33 17.24 0.75
C ARG A 253 12.42 18.28 1.02
N PRO A 254 12.20 19.33 1.86
CA PRO A 254 13.22 20.32 2.14
C PRO A 254 14.47 19.74 2.83
N ASP A 255 14.27 18.80 3.76
CA ASP A 255 15.38 18.16 4.50
C ASP A 255 16.23 17.27 3.56
N ILE A 256 15.57 16.59 2.62
CA ILE A 256 16.23 15.75 1.60
C ILE A 256 17.04 16.62 0.65
N GLU A 257 16.48 17.73 0.16
CA GLU A 257 17.17 18.70 -0.71
C GLU A 257 18.39 19.30 0.01
N GLN A 258 18.24 19.67 1.28
CA GLN A 258 19.36 20.15 2.09
C GLN A 258 20.47 19.10 2.23
N LYS A 259 20.12 17.83 2.45
CA LYS A 259 21.09 16.74 2.54
C LYS A 259 21.79 16.49 1.20
N VAL A 260 21.10 16.61 0.08
CA VAL A 260 21.68 16.56 -1.29
C VAL A 260 22.77 17.62 -1.45
N LEU A 261 22.50 18.86 -1.03
CA LEU A 261 23.48 19.96 -1.05
C LEU A 261 24.70 19.64 -0.18
N GLN A 262 24.47 19.17 1.06
CA GLN A 262 25.53 18.84 2.01
C GLN A 262 26.46 17.74 1.51
N LEU A 263 25.91 16.77 0.77
CA LEU A 263 26.67 15.63 0.22
C LEU A 263 27.26 15.91 -1.17
N GLY A 264 27.05 17.09 -1.74
CA GLY A 264 27.54 17.46 -3.08
C GLY A 264 26.89 16.69 -4.22
N LEU A 265 25.62 16.27 -4.05
CA LEU A 265 24.89 15.43 -5.00
C LEU A 265 23.94 16.23 -5.91
N ILE A 266 24.07 17.55 -6.04
CA ILE A 266 23.15 18.43 -6.80
C ILE A 266 22.93 17.90 -8.23
N ASP A 267 24.01 17.57 -8.92
CA ASP A 267 23.98 17.09 -10.31
C ASP A 267 23.77 15.56 -10.41
N ARG A 268 23.47 14.89 -9.29
CA ARG A 268 23.35 13.44 -9.20
C ARG A 268 21.97 12.97 -8.77
N VAL A 269 21.12 13.86 -8.25
CA VAL A 269 19.78 13.52 -7.75
C VAL A 269 18.72 14.21 -8.59
N ILE A 270 17.82 13.42 -9.13
CA ILE A 270 16.68 13.88 -9.91
C ILE A 270 15.42 13.69 -9.08
N PHE A 271 14.74 14.78 -8.80
CA PHE A 271 13.45 14.81 -8.15
C PHE A 271 12.34 14.81 -9.21
N ALA A 272 11.76 13.66 -9.51
CA ALA A 272 10.72 13.53 -10.54
C ALA A 272 9.32 13.95 -10.06
N GLY A 273 9.15 14.26 -8.76
CA GLY A 273 7.83 14.56 -8.20
C GLY A 273 6.89 13.34 -8.19
N VAL A 274 5.60 13.61 -8.10
CA VAL A 274 4.58 12.56 -8.17
C VAL A 274 4.30 12.20 -9.63
N ARG A 275 4.55 10.94 -9.99
CA ARG A 275 4.40 10.43 -11.36
C ARG A 275 3.28 9.40 -11.45
N PRO A 276 2.40 9.45 -12.47
CA PRO A 276 1.41 8.41 -12.74
C PRO A 276 1.99 7.19 -13.49
N ASP A 277 3.14 7.36 -14.14
CA ASP A 277 3.82 6.42 -15.03
C ASP A 277 5.00 5.69 -14.36
N VAL A 278 4.94 5.50 -13.05
CA VAL A 278 5.98 4.78 -12.28
C VAL A 278 6.38 3.43 -12.92
N PRO A 279 5.45 2.58 -13.41
CA PRO A 279 5.81 1.34 -14.07
C PRO A 279 6.68 1.54 -15.33
N HIS A 280 6.47 2.61 -16.08
CA HIS A 280 7.28 2.95 -17.25
C HIS A 280 8.69 3.41 -16.83
N LEU A 281 8.80 4.21 -15.76
CA LEU A 281 10.09 4.62 -15.20
C LEU A 281 10.89 3.42 -14.69
N MET A 282 10.25 2.47 -14.02
CA MET A 282 10.89 1.23 -13.57
C MET A 282 11.43 0.40 -14.73
N ARG A 283 10.69 0.32 -15.84
CA ARG A 283 11.09 -0.48 -17.01
C ARG A 283 12.09 0.20 -17.93
N GLY A 284 12.01 1.51 -18.08
CA GLY A 284 12.74 2.25 -19.12
C GLY A 284 13.87 3.14 -18.60
N VAL A 285 13.88 3.45 -17.30
CA VAL A 285 14.79 4.45 -16.76
C VAL A 285 15.70 3.88 -15.68
N MET A 286 15.15 3.10 -14.74
CA MET A 286 15.87 2.59 -13.57
C MET A 286 16.67 1.33 -13.93
N ASP A 287 17.89 1.21 -13.39
CA ASP A 287 18.75 0.03 -13.55
C ASP A 287 18.74 -0.83 -12.27
N VAL A 288 18.51 -0.23 -11.11
CA VAL A 288 18.35 -0.91 -9.82
C VAL A 288 17.37 -0.14 -8.94
N PHE A 289 16.55 -0.85 -8.17
CA PHE A 289 15.62 -0.27 -7.21
C PHE A 289 16.18 -0.36 -5.79
N LEU A 290 16.37 0.78 -5.12
CA LEU A 290 16.94 0.84 -3.78
C LEU A 290 15.88 1.31 -2.77
N PHE A 291 15.63 0.49 -1.72
CA PHE A 291 14.50 0.71 -0.82
C PHE A 291 14.86 0.45 0.66
N PRO A 292 15.63 1.33 1.31
CA PRO A 292 16.10 1.15 2.69
C PRO A 292 15.08 1.59 3.74
N SER A 293 13.81 1.25 3.57
CA SER A 293 12.72 1.63 4.47
C SER A 293 12.94 1.15 5.90
N LEU A 294 12.50 1.95 6.88
CA LEU A 294 12.57 1.62 8.31
C LEU A 294 11.50 0.63 8.75
N HIS A 295 10.37 0.61 8.09
CA HIS A 295 9.26 -0.32 8.31
C HIS A 295 8.32 -0.33 7.11
N GLU A 296 7.67 -1.46 6.83
CA GLU A 296 6.69 -1.62 5.77
C GLU A 296 5.56 -2.55 6.20
N GLY A 297 4.38 -2.31 5.64
CA GLY A 297 3.27 -3.27 5.73
C GLY A 297 3.45 -4.45 4.79
N LEU A 298 3.81 -4.15 3.54
CA LEU A 298 4.16 -5.13 2.50
C LEU A 298 5.25 -4.60 1.56
N GLY A 299 5.17 -3.32 1.15
CA GLY A 299 6.10 -2.75 0.17
C GLY A 299 5.67 -3.02 -1.28
N LEU A 300 4.43 -2.66 -1.64
CA LEU A 300 3.86 -2.90 -2.99
C LEU A 300 4.79 -2.45 -4.12
N VAL A 301 5.46 -1.32 -3.94
CA VAL A 301 6.39 -0.77 -4.93
C VAL A 301 7.56 -1.71 -5.24
N LEU A 302 7.97 -2.57 -4.29
CA LEU A 302 8.98 -3.62 -4.54
C LEU A 302 8.43 -4.72 -5.44
N ILE A 303 7.14 -5.03 -5.33
CA ILE A 303 6.47 -6.02 -6.19
C ILE A 303 6.31 -5.44 -7.60
N GLU A 304 5.99 -4.14 -7.71
CA GLU A 304 5.96 -3.42 -8.98
C GLU A 304 7.34 -3.42 -9.67
N ALA A 305 8.42 -3.16 -8.90
CA ALA A 305 9.79 -3.20 -9.41
C ALA A 305 10.18 -4.62 -9.89
N GLN A 306 9.86 -5.66 -9.13
CA GLN A 306 10.09 -7.05 -9.53
C GLN A 306 9.27 -7.43 -10.77
N ALA A 307 8.01 -7.00 -10.88
CA ALA A 307 7.19 -7.21 -12.07
C ALA A 307 7.76 -6.49 -13.30
N ALA A 308 8.49 -5.39 -13.11
CA ALA A 308 9.24 -4.70 -14.16
C ALA A 308 10.57 -5.41 -14.52
N GLY A 309 10.93 -6.50 -13.85
CA GLY A 309 12.21 -7.20 -14.02
C GLY A 309 13.40 -6.45 -13.40
N LEU A 310 13.15 -5.48 -12.51
CA LEU A 310 14.16 -4.60 -11.95
C LEU A 310 14.79 -5.22 -10.69
N PRO A 311 16.13 -5.34 -10.59
CA PRO A 311 16.80 -5.76 -9.37
C PRO A 311 16.46 -4.85 -8.20
N CYS A 312 16.16 -5.44 -7.04
CA CYS A 312 15.70 -4.73 -5.85
C CYS A 312 16.64 -4.98 -4.68
N ILE A 313 17.21 -3.92 -4.11
CA ILE A 313 18.02 -3.94 -2.90
C ILE A 313 17.24 -3.22 -1.81
N PHE A 314 16.93 -3.90 -0.71
CA PHE A 314 16.07 -3.32 0.31
C PHE A 314 16.36 -3.83 1.73
N SER A 315 15.83 -3.11 2.71
CA SER A 315 16.03 -3.44 4.11
C SER A 315 15.34 -4.75 4.51
N ASN A 316 15.97 -5.54 5.37
CA ASN A 316 15.44 -6.81 5.87
C ASN A 316 14.20 -6.66 6.79
N VAL A 317 13.79 -5.44 7.13
CA VAL A 317 12.56 -5.17 7.89
C VAL A 317 11.30 -5.33 7.05
N VAL A 318 11.42 -5.22 5.72
CA VAL A 318 10.31 -5.46 4.78
C VAL A 318 9.80 -6.90 4.96
N PRO A 319 8.48 -7.16 4.95
CA PRO A 319 7.93 -8.52 5.03
C PRO A 319 8.50 -9.44 3.94
N GLU A 320 8.68 -10.74 4.28
CA GLU A 320 9.25 -11.73 3.35
C GLU A 320 8.32 -12.01 2.16
N GLU A 321 7.04 -11.75 2.32
CA GLU A 321 6.04 -11.86 1.26
C GLU A 321 6.31 -10.95 0.06
N ALA A 322 7.12 -9.91 0.25
CA ALA A 322 7.56 -9.04 -0.85
C ALA A 322 8.60 -9.71 -1.77
N ASP A 323 9.17 -10.87 -1.39
CA ASP A 323 10.16 -11.62 -2.19
C ASP A 323 9.46 -12.52 -3.21
N VAL A 324 8.81 -11.92 -4.19
CA VAL A 324 8.06 -12.64 -5.21
C VAL A 324 9.00 -13.32 -6.20
N ILE A 325 10.05 -12.61 -6.62
CA ILE A 325 11.04 -13.09 -7.59
C ILE A 325 12.43 -13.10 -6.93
N LYS A 326 12.73 -14.18 -6.22
CA LYS A 326 13.94 -14.30 -5.40
C LYS A 326 15.25 -13.92 -6.10
N PRO A 327 15.49 -14.23 -7.39
CA PRO A 327 16.71 -13.81 -8.08
C PRO A 327 16.85 -12.28 -8.25
N LEU A 328 15.76 -11.53 -8.18
CA LEU A 328 15.77 -10.06 -8.27
C LEU A 328 15.96 -9.37 -6.93
N VAL A 329 15.93 -10.07 -5.80
CA VAL A 329 15.88 -9.44 -4.48
C VAL A 329 17.13 -9.68 -3.66
N GLN A 330 17.64 -8.61 -3.05
CA GLN A 330 18.71 -8.64 -2.08
C GLN A 330 18.30 -7.88 -0.83
N ARG A 331 18.28 -8.58 0.32
CA ARG A 331 17.95 -8.00 1.62
C ARG A 331 19.20 -7.64 2.39
N ILE A 332 19.26 -6.41 2.90
CA ILE A 332 20.39 -5.93 3.71
C ILE A 332 19.84 -5.36 5.03
N SER A 333 20.48 -5.67 6.14
CA SER A 333 20.09 -5.08 7.42
C SER A 333 20.46 -3.60 7.47
N LEU A 334 19.58 -2.78 8.05
CA LEU A 334 19.85 -1.37 8.32
C LEU A 334 20.98 -1.16 9.35
N SER A 335 21.37 -2.21 10.07
CA SER A 335 22.54 -2.19 10.98
C SER A 335 23.88 -2.45 10.28
N GLN A 336 23.85 -2.86 9.01
CA GLN A 336 25.06 -3.04 8.21
C GLN A 336 25.64 -1.69 7.79
N LEU A 337 26.94 -1.70 7.50
CA LEU A 337 27.64 -0.51 7.03
C LEU A 337 27.11 -0.05 5.66
N VAL A 338 27.21 1.23 5.38
CA VAL A 338 26.87 1.81 4.05
C VAL A 338 27.61 1.07 2.94
N SER A 339 28.86 0.65 3.17
CA SER A 339 29.68 -0.10 2.22
C SER A 339 29.03 -1.38 1.70
N GLU A 340 28.26 -2.10 2.53
CA GLU A 340 27.55 -3.32 2.12
C GLU A 340 26.46 -3.00 1.11
N TRP A 341 25.73 -1.92 1.34
CA TRP A 341 24.71 -1.42 0.41
C TRP A 341 25.34 -0.95 -0.91
N VAL A 342 26.46 -0.26 -0.83
CA VAL A 342 27.23 0.20 -1.99
C VAL A 342 27.70 -0.97 -2.84
N GLN A 343 28.30 -2.00 -2.22
CA GLN A 343 28.73 -3.21 -2.94
C GLN A 343 27.57 -3.91 -3.63
N ALA A 344 26.42 -4.02 -2.97
CA ALA A 344 25.23 -4.61 -3.55
C ALA A 344 24.74 -3.84 -4.78
N VAL A 345 24.75 -2.50 -4.72
CA VAL A 345 24.35 -1.64 -5.86
C VAL A 345 25.35 -1.77 -7.00
N LEU A 346 26.65 -1.70 -6.75
CA LEU A 346 27.69 -1.80 -7.78
C LEU A 346 27.70 -3.19 -8.44
N HIS A 347 27.41 -4.24 -7.68
CA HIS A 347 27.29 -5.59 -8.22
C HIS A 347 26.21 -5.69 -9.31
N GLN A 348 25.08 -4.98 -9.15
CA GLN A 348 24.02 -4.96 -10.18
C GLN A 348 24.47 -4.25 -11.47
N ARG A 349 25.43 -3.34 -11.38
CA ARG A 349 26.04 -2.69 -12.55
C ARG A 349 26.94 -3.67 -13.34
N GLU A 350 27.68 -4.51 -12.63
CA GLU A 350 28.64 -5.47 -13.21
C GLU A 350 27.95 -6.74 -13.71
N MET A 351 26.93 -7.20 -12.99
CA MET A 351 26.21 -8.46 -13.25
C MET A 351 24.74 -8.17 -13.53
N PRO A 352 24.37 -7.86 -14.78
CA PRO A 352 22.98 -7.61 -15.13
C PRO A 352 22.09 -8.80 -14.82
N SER A 353 20.85 -8.52 -14.43
CA SER A 353 19.86 -9.53 -14.08
C SER A 353 19.65 -10.55 -15.19
N ILE A 354 19.57 -11.84 -14.83
CA ILE A 354 19.17 -12.93 -15.71
C ILE A 354 17.64 -12.99 -15.93
N ILE A 355 16.87 -12.28 -15.11
CA ILE A 355 15.40 -12.21 -15.22
C ILE A 355 15.05 -11.08 -16.18
N THR A 356 14.36 -11.41 -17.26
CA THR A 356 13.86 -10.41 -18.19
C THR A 356 12.61 -9.70 -17.66
N GLN A 357 12.25 -8.56 -18.24
CA GLN A 357 11.01 -7.85 -17.90
C GLN A 357 9.77 -8.72 -18.15
N SER A 358 9.76 -9.53 -19.21
CA SER A 358 8.66 -10.46 -19.51
C SER A 358 8.56 -11.59 -18.47
N ASP A 359 9.70 -12.11 -18.00
CA ASP A 359 9.72 -13.15 -16.97
C ASP A 359 9.24 -12.60 -15.61
N GLY A 360 9.68 -11.39 -15.27
CA GLY A 360 9.25 -10.69 -14.08
C GLY A 360 7.75 -10.48 -14.05
N LEU A 361 7.19 -9.94 -15.12
CA LEU A 361 5.76 -9.74 -15.29
C LEU A 361 4.99 -11.07 -15.16
N ALA A 362 5.39 -12.10 -15.90
CA ALA A 362 4.70 -13.40 -15.89
C ALA A 362 4.67 -14.06 -14.50
N GLN A 363 5.74 -13.94 -13.72
CA GLN A 363 5.78 -14.49 -12.37
C GLN A 363 4.82 -13.75 -11.41
N VAL A 364 4.77 -12.41 -11.48
CA VAL A 364 3.85 -11.64 -10.63
C VAL A 364 2.40 -11.82 -11.06
N GLU A 365 2.11 -12.00 -12.37
CA GLU A 365 0.76 -12.29 -12.87
C GLU A 365 0.10 -13.51 -12.26
N THR A 366 0.87 -14.55 -11.97
CA THR A 366 0.37 -15.79 -11.34
C THR A 366 0.39 -15.76 -9.83
N SER A 367 0.92 -14.69 -9.23
CA SER A 367 1.03 -14.51 -7.79
C SER A 367 -0.26 -13.92 -7.20
N PRO A 368 -0.46 -14.00 -5.87
CA PRO A 368 -1.58 -13.35 -5.19
C PRO A 368 -1.51 -11.81 -5.25
N PHE A 369 -0.45 -11.24 -5.77
CA PHE A 369 -0.25 -9.80 -5.96
C PHE A 369 -0.78 -9.28 -7.30
N ASN A 370 -1.35 -10.12 -8.14
CA ASN A 370 -2.14 -9.67 -9.29
C ASN A 370 -3.48 -9.11 -8.81
N ILE A 371 -3.84 -7.90 -9.28
CA ILE A 371 -5.08 -7.21 -8.86
C ILE A 371 -6.33 -8.05 -9.14
N GLU A 372 -6.38 -8.78 -10.26
CA GLU A 372 -7.54 -9.60 -10.61
C GLU A 372 -7.74 -10.76 -9.62
N ILE A 373 -6.64 -11.35 -9.13
CA ILE A 373 -6.67 -12.42 -8.11
C ILE A 373 -7.09 -11.83 -6.76
N SER A 374 -6.49 -10.70 -6.37
CA SER A 374 -6.78 -10.03 -5.10
C SER A 374 -8.24 -9.56 -5.02
N VAL A 375 -8.78 -9.00 -6.11
CA VAL A 375 -10.20 -8.58 -6.18
C VAL A 375 -11.13 -9.78 -6.02
N LYS A 376 -10.92 -10.86 -6.75
CA LYS A 376 -11.73 -12.09 -6.64
C LYS A 376 -11.72 -12.67 -5.24
N GLN A 377 -10.56 -12.63 -4.57
CA GLN A 377 -10.44 -13.06 -3.20
C GLN A 377 -11.27 -12.17 -2.25
N LEU A 378 -11.19 -10.85 -2.41
CA LEU A 378 -11.97 -9.90 -1.61
C LEU A 378 -13.48 -10.03 -1.87
N GLU A 379 -13.91 -10.19 -3.12
CA GLU A 379 -15.30 -10.45 -3.49
C GLU A 379 -15.83 -11.72 -2.82
N SER A 380 -15.04 -12.79 -2.86
CA SER A 380 -15.38 -14.06 -2.19
C SER A 380 -15.51 -13.89 -0.68
N ILE A 381 -14.63 -13.09 -0.06
CA ILE A 381 -14.71 -12.76 1.37
C ILE A 381 -16.00 -12.00 1.67
N TYR A 382 -16.31 -10.95 0.91
CA TYR A 382 -17.53 -10.16 1.12
C TYR A 382 -18.79 -11.01 0.95
N GLN A 383 -18.85 -11.84 -0.08
CA GLN A 383 -19.97 -12.75 -0.34
C GLN A 383 -20.14 -13.77 0.79
N ALA A 384 -19.06 -14.40 1.24
CA ALA A 384 -19.09 -15.38 2.31
C ALA A 384 -19.57 -14.78 3.65
N GLN A 385 -19.14 -13.54 3.97
CA GLN A 385 -19.59 -12.84 5.17
C GLN A 385 -21.06 -12.44 5.08
N PHE A 386 -21.53 -12.01 3.91
CA PHE A 386 -22.93 -11.66 3.69
C PHE A 386 -23.84 -12.88 3.81
N THR A 387 -23.43 -14.04 3.28
CA THR A 387 -24.20 -15.28 3.31
C THR A 387 -24.23 -15.93 4.70
N LYS A 388 -23.12 -15.91 5.46
CA LYS A 388 -23.03 -16.50 6.81
C LYS A 388 -23.99 -15.86 7.81
N GLU A 389 -24.34 -14.59 7.61
CA GLU A 389 -25.20 -13.85 8.53
C GLU A 389 -26.70 -13.95 8.18
N GLY A 390 -27.07 -14.90 7.32
CA GLY A 390 -28.44 -15.38 7.13
C GLY A 390 -29.36 -14.44 6.39
N ILE A 391 -29.22 -14.42 5.07
CA ILE A 391 -30.38 -14.36 4.18
C ILE A 391 -30.31 -15.67 3.39
N VAL A 392 -30.96 -16.70 3.90
CA VAL A 392 -31.44 -17.81 3.05
C VAL A 392 -32.48 -17.16 2.15
N VAL A 393 -32.17 -17.06 0.87
CA VAL A 393 -33.09 -16.71 -0.18
C VAL A 393 -34.10 -17.83 -0.37
#